data_f04c76de2d8f6ec95f8fd1d3b3631333
#
_entry.id   f04c76de2d8f6ec95f8fd1d3b3631333
#
_cell.length_a   1.000
_cell.length_b   1.000
_cell.length_c   1.000
_cell.angle_alpha   90.00
_cell.angle_beta   90.00
_cell.angle_gamma   90.00
#
_symmetry.space_group_name_H-M   'P 1'
#
loop_
_entity.id
_entity.type
_entity.pdbx_description
1 polymer ?
#
loop_
_entity_poly.entity_id
_entity_poly.type
_entity_poly.pdbx_seq_one_letter_code
_entity_poly.pdbx_strand_id
1 'polypeptide(L)'
;MNHLFPHFSFRRPALALAAASLLLATACSAPRAIVATGKVTPQGEFRVGYNQGFNIATAPIDKAGAALKNAASTAARKDTVGYGGAVNSLQAAALAYILDPVQPTADLSIRYGIMPHLDAGYKYAFGSHVFDAQYQFLGPTGSPENPDHGAVSGTTYASIGLQFATQRAKLPSLPFLSDINSVLNFRATRNDLLIPLIISQSFGPEEEIGAISYGLVYAHSWVSYGFAPNNVYLNTQKIPALPTQSRNFSSFGGFVNLKLGYRYFYVIPAVSVFYQNYGDYALLNGASTSLSGVTFVPSLGFQLRIPNFTK
;
A
#
# COMPACT_ATOMS: atom_id res chain seq x y z
N MET A 1 -35.43 46.13 9.77
CA MET A 1 -34.25 45.87 8.93
C MET A 1 -33.73 44.51 9.33
N ASN A 2 -34.14 43.48 8.57
CA ASN A 2 -33.80 42.07 8.83
C ASN A 2 -32.65 41.71 7.91
N HIS A 3 -31.46 41.44 8.45
CA HIS A 3 -30.31 40.91 7.71
C HIS A 3 -30.40 39.39 7.62
N LEU A 4 -30.77 38.91 6.43
CA LEU A 4 -30.63 37.53 6.00
C LEU A 4 -29.15 37.22 5.77
N PHE A 5 -28.55 36.35 6.58
CA PHE A 5 -27.30 35.68 6.26
C PHE A 5 -27.61 34.36 5.55
N PRO A 6 -27.07 34.10 4.36
CA PRO A 6 -27.23 32.80 3.72
C PRO A 6 -26.34 31.78 4.45
N HIS A 7 -26.93 30.77 5.04
CA HIS A 7 -26.21 29.58 5.54
C HIS A 7 -25.65 28.79 4.36
N PHE A 8 -24.39 29.01 4.04
CA PHE A 8 -23.65 28.17 3.10
C PHE A 8 -23.42 26.78 3.74
N SER A 9 -24.19 25.80 3.26
CA SER A 9 -24.08 24.40 3.67
C SER A 9 -22.88 23.73 3.02
N PHE A 10 -21.69 23.88 3.60
CA PHE A 10 -20.45 23.23 3.19
C PHE A 10 -20.40 21.70 3.42
N ARG A 11 -21.45 21.13 4.04
CA ARG A 11 -21.45 19.71 4.45
C ARG A 11 -21.63 18.72 3.30
N ARG A 12 -22.31 19.07 2.22
CA ARG A 12 -22.63 18.15 1.12
C ARG A 12 -21.46 17.83 0.18
N PRO A 13 -20.62 18.77 -0.26
CA PRO A 13 -19.50 18.44 -1.14
C PRO A 13 -18.39 17.67 -0.43
N ALA A 14 -18.12 17.93 0.85
CA ALA A 14 -17.10 17.19 1.61
C ALA A 14 -17.47 15.71 1.82
N LEU A 15 -18.77 15.42 2.08
CA LEU A 15 -19.25 14.02 2.17
C LEU A 15 -19.20 13.32 0.80
N ALA A 16 -19.50 14.00 -0.28
CA ALA A 16 -19.44 13.46 -1.63
C ALA A 16 -17.98 13.17 -2.05
N LEU A 17 -17.02 14.04 -1.69
CA LEU A 17 -15.61 13.82 -1.94
C LEU A 17 -15.06 12.64 -1.12
N ALA A 18 -15.45 12.55 0.16
CA ALA A 18 -15.08 11.43 1.02
C ALA A 18 -15.68 10.09 0.54
N ALA A 19 -16.94 10.09 0.09
CA ALA A 19 -17.57 8.92 -0.50
C ALA A 19 -16.95 8.52 -1.85
N ALA A 20 -16.58 9.49 -2.69
CA ALA A 20 -15.90 9.24 -3.95
C ALA A 20 -14.48 8.67 -3.75
N SER A 21 -13.74 9.13 -2.74
CA SER A 21 -12.42 8.57 -2.41
C SER A 21 -12.50 7.14 -1.86
N LEU A 22 -13.55 6.79 -1.14
CA LEU A 22 -13.82 5.43 -0.67
C LEU A 22 -14.19 4.45 -1.80
N LEU A 23 -14.84 4.92 -2.85
CA LEU A 23 -15.25 4.09 -4.00
C LEU A 23 -14.09 3.78 -4.97
N LEU A 24 -13.01 4.53 -4.94
CA LEU A 24 -11.83 4.32 -5.79
C LEU A 24 -10.82 3.31 -5.21
N ALA A 25 -11.02 2.85 -3.97
CA ALA A 25 -10.07 2.02 -3.23
C ALA A 25 -10.23 0.51 -3.44
N THR A 26 -10.70 0.06 -4.61
CA THR A 26 -10.99 -1.38 -4.85
C THR A 26 -9.85 -2.17 -5.49
N ALA A 27 -8.71 -1.56 -5.77
CA ALA A 27 -7.56 -2.28 -6.31
C ALA A 27 -6.55 -2.60 -5.20
N CYS A 28 -6.11 -3.84 -5.17
CA CYS A 28 -5.19 -4.37 -4.17
C CYS A 28 -3.81 -3.73 -4.31
N SER A 29 -3.46 -2.84 -3.41
CA SER A 29 -2.10 -2.34 -3.26
C SER A 29 -1.46 -3.00 -2.05
N ALA A 30 -0.23 -3.49 -2.18
CA ALA A 30 0.53 -3.91 -1.02
C ALA A 30 0.64 -2.74 -0.04
N PRO A 31 0.33 -2.92 1.26
CA PRO A 31 0.36 -1.84 2.24
C PRO A 31 1.81 -1.44 2.56
N ARG A 32 2.36 -0.52 1.76
CA ARG A 32 3.76 -0.07 1.84
C ARG A 32 3.97 1.22 2.62
N ALA A 33 2.90 1.93 2.97
CA ALA A 33 2.99 3.10 3.82
C ALA A 33 3.38 2.69 5.25
N ILE A 34 4.48 3.23 5.77
CA ILE A 34 4.96 3.02 7.13
C ILE A 34 4.75 4.30 7.92
N VAL A 35 3.78 4.29 8.80
CA VAL A 35 3.43 5.41 9.69
C VAL A 35 3.73 5.10 11.18
N ALA A 36 4.45 4.00 11.43
CA ALA A 36 4.87 3.60 12.78
C ALA A 36 6.11 4.35 13.24
N THR A 37 6.26 4.48 14.55
CA THR A 37 7.47 4.98 15.21
C THR A 37 8.29 3.83 15.80
N GLY A 38 9.52 4.10 16.23
CA GLY A 38 10.36 3.12 16.92
C GLY A 38 9.80 2.70 18.27
N LYS A 39 8.88 3.48 18.84
CA LYS A 39 8.21 3.19 20.09
C LYS A 39 6.99 2.32 19.91
N VAL A 40 6.94 1.17 20.56
CA VAL A 40 5.77 0.29 20.61
C VAL A 40 4.62 0.91 21.40
N THR A 41 3.43 0.39 21.23
CA THR A 41 2.27 0.73 22.06
C THR A 41 2.55 0.31 23.51
N PRO A 42 2.40 1.21 24.50
CA PRO A 42 2.58 0.84 25.90
C PRO A 42 1.67 -0.32 26.31
N GLN A 43 2.13 -1.13 27.25
CA GLN A 43 1.40 -2.31 27.72
C GLN A 43 -0.01 -1.97 28.20
N GLY A 44 -1.01 -2.69 27.68
CA GLY A 44 -2.42 -2.54 28.03
C GLY A 44 -3.12 -1.37 27.31
N GLU A 45 -2.43 -0.64 26.44
CA GLU A 45 -3.01 0.45 25.67
C GLU A 45 -3.34 0.03 24.23
N PHE A 46 -4.20 0.83 23.59
CA PHE A 46 -4.51 0.68 22.19
C PHE A 46 -4.04 1.90 21.38
N ARG A 47 -3.69 1.66 20.13
CA ARG A 47 -3.57 2.69 19.10
C ARG A 47 -4.50 2.33 17.94
N VAL A 48 -5.36 3.28 17.55
CA VAL A 48 -6.21 3.16 16.38
C VAL A 48 -5.72 4.16 15.35
N GLY A 49 -5.56 3.74 14.11
CA GLY A 49 -5.04 4.58 13.04
C GLY A 49 -5.88 4.53 11.79
N TYR A 50 -5.89 5.64 11.08
CA TYR A 50 -6.33 5.73 9.68
C TYR A 50 -5.18 6.36 8.89
N ASN A 51 -4.86 5.80 7.74
CA ASN A 51 -3.85 6.33 6.87
C ASN A 51 -4.39 6.44 5.44
N GLN A 52 -4.16 7.57 4.80
CA GLN A 52 -4.48 7.83 3.41
C GLN A 52 -3.18 8.11 2.66
N GLY A 53 -2.96 7.42 1.54
CA GLY A 53 -1.78 7.59 0.73
C GLY A 53 -2.06 7.53 -0.76
N PHE A 54 -1.00 7.61 -1.53
CA PHE A 54 -1.05 7.40 -2.97
C PHE A 54 0.15 6.56 -3.40
N ASN A 55 -0.11 5.45 -4.07
CA ASN A 55 0.94 4.57 -4.59
C ASN A 55 1.33 5.02 -5.99
N ILE A 56 2.58 5.45 -6.17
CA ILE A 56 3.15 5.91 -7.44
C ILE A 56 4.24 4.92 -7.83
N ALA A 57 3.93 4.01 -8.75
CA ALA A 57 4.86 2.99 -9.20
C ALA A 57 5.29 3.23 -10.64
N THR A 58 6.60 3.22 -10.91
CA THR A 58 7.15 3.55 -12.24
C THR A 58 6.89 2.44 -13.25
N ALA A 59 7.01 1.17 -12.86
CA ALA A 59 6.80 0.04 -13.78
C ALA A 59 5.42 0.01 -14.47
N PRO A 60 4.29 0.21 -13.78
CA PRO A 60 2.98 0.33 -14.41
C PRO A 60 2.85 1.54 -15.35
N ILE A 61 3.45 2.68 -14.97
CA ILE A 61 3.42 3.89 -15.79
C ILE A 61 4.11 3.64 -17.12
N ASP A 62 5.32 3.07 -17.09
CA ASP A 62 6.11 2.76 -18.29
C ASP A 62 5.40 1.73 -19.20
N LYS A 63 4.85 0.66 -18.61
CA LYS A 63 4.15 -0.38 -19.37
C LYS A 63 2.83 0.11 -19.96
N ALA A 64 2.08 0.92 -19.22
CA ALA A 64 0.86 1.55 -19.73
C ALA A 64 1.16 2.52 -20.89
N GLY A 65 2.22 3.31 -20.77
CA GLY A 65 2.69 4.19 -21.85
C GLY A 65 3.09 3.40 -23.11
N ALA A 66 3.83 2.30 -22.96
CA ALA A 66 4.20 1.42 -24.05
C ALA A 66 2.97 0.76 -24.73
N ALA A 67 2.00 0.30 -23.92
CA ALA A 67 0.76 -0.28 -24.44
C ALA A 67 -0.05 0.73 -25.26
N LEU A 68 -0.18 1.96 -24.77
CA LEU A 68 -0.88 3.03 -25.47
C LEU A 68 -0.19 3.40 -26.79
N LYS A 69 1.15 3.53 -26.78
CA LYS A 69 1.93 3.82 -27.98
C LYS A 69 1.77 2.72 -29.05
N ASN A 70 1.81 1.45 -28.64
CA ASN A 70 1.62 0.32 -29.55
C ASN A 70 0.20 0.26 -30.13
N ALA A 71 -0.82 0.52 -29.31
CA ALA A 71 -2.20 0.60 -29.77
C ALA A 71 -2.40 1.74 -30.78
N ALA A 72 -1.87 2.93 -30.51
CA ALA A 72 -1.94 4.07 -31.42
C ALA A 72 -1.23 3.80 -32.75
N SER A 73 -0.04 3.19 -32.73
CA SER A 73 0.71 2.85 -33.94
C SER A 73 0.00 1.80 -34.83
N THR A 74 -0.68 0.83 -34.20
CA THR A 74 -1.48 -0.20 -34.88
C THR A 74 -2.71 0.41 -35.55
N ALA A 75 -3.42 1.29 -34.82
CA ALA A 75 -4.58 2.01 -35.38
C ALA A 75 -4.21 2.92 -36.56
N ALA A 76 -3.04 3.58 -36.51
CA ALA A 76 -2.57 4.45 -37.60
C ALA A 76 -2.22 3.67 -38.88
N ARG A 77 -1.81 2.41 -38.79
CA ARG A 77 -1.42 1.57 -39.95
C ARG A 77 -2.58 0.92 -40.65
N LYS A 78 -3.81 1.00 -40.13
CA LYS A 78 -5.01 0.31 -40.67
C LYS A 78 -4.82 -1.22 -40.86
N ASP A 79 -3.81 -1.81 -40.29
CA ASP A 79 -3.57 -3.23 -40.36
C ASP A 79 -4.52 -3.98 -39.44
N THR A 80 -4.95 -5.13 -39.88
CA THR A 80 -5.62 -6.11 -39.03
C THR A 80 -4.80 -6.27 -37.76
N VAL A 81 -5.40 -6.06 -36.57
CA VAL A 81 -4.70 -6.07 -35.29
C VAL A 81 -3.93 -7.39 -35.16
N GLY A 82 -2.67 -7.37 -35.55
CA GLY A 82 -1.78 -8.50 -35.37
C GLY A 82 -1.67 -8.79 -33.90
N TYR A 83 -2.12 -9.95 -33.46
CA TYR A 83 -2.24 -10.37 -32.08
C TYR A 83 -0.95 -10.16 -31.25
N GLY A 84 0.23 -10.19 -31.88
CA GLY A 84 1.49 -10.30 -31.18
C GLY A 84 1.88 -9.09 -30.31
N GLY A 85 1.91 -7.89 -30.85
CA GLY A 85 2.50 -6.73 -30.15
C GLY A 85 1.55 -6.03 -29.17
N ALA A 86 0.32 -5.75 -29.59
CA ALA A 86 -0.65 -5.00 -28.78
C ALA A 86 -1.14 -5.82 -27.58
N VAL A 87 -1.43 -7.10 -27.77
CA VAL A 87 -1.92 -7.97 -26.69
C VAL A 87 -0.83 -8.25 -25.66
N ASN A 88 0.42 -8.46 -26.07
CA ASN A 88 1.54 -8.63 -25.15
C ASN A 88 1.78 -7.37 -24.32
N SER A 89 1.70 -6.18 -24.93
CA SER A 89 1.82 -4.91 -24.22
C SER A 89 0.70 -4.70 -23.21
N LEU A 90 -0.54 -5.08 -23.55
CA LEU A 90 -1.69 -5.03 -22.65
C LEU A 90 -1.55 -6.00 -21.46
N GLN A 91 -1.07 -7.22 -21.71
CA GLN A 91 -0.80 -8.19 -20.65
C GLN A 91 0.30 -7.70 -19.71
N ALA A 92 1.39 -7.15 -20.25
CA ALA A 92 2.48 -6.58 -19.47
C ALA A 92 2.00 -5.40 -18.62
N ALA A 93 1.16 -4.52 -19.18
CA ALA A 93 0.57 -3.40 -18.46
C ALA A 93 -0.39 -3.87 -17.35
N ALA A 94 -1.22 -4.88 -17.61
CA ALA A 94 -2.12 -5.47 -16.64
C ALA A 94 -1.35 -6.12 -15.47
N LEU A 95 -0.29 -6.88 -15.77
CA LEU A 95 0.59 -7.48 -14.76
C LEU A 95 1.27 -6.42 -13.93
N ALA A 96 1.88 -5.40 -14.55
CA ALA A 96 2.55 -4.34 -13.85
C ALA A 96 1.58 -3.58 -12.91
N TYR A 97 0.36 -3.32 -13.38
CA TYR A 97 -0.67 -2.66 -12.57
C TYR A 97 -1.11 -3.51 -11.37
N ILE A 98 -1.20 -4.84 -11.51
CA ILE A 98 -1.61 -5.72 -10.41
C ILE A 98 -0.49 -5.89 -9.39
N LEU A 99 0.75 -5.96 -9.86
CA LEU A 99 1.91 -6.08 -8.98
C LEU A 99 2.10 -4.81 -8.15
N ASP A 100 1.84 -3.65 -8.75
CA ASP A 100 2.05 -2.37 -8.08
C ASP A 100 1.16 -1.25 -8.68
N PRO A 101 -0.13 -1.22 -8.34
CA PRO A 101 -1.08 -0.30 -8.94
C PRO A 101 -0.77 1.16 -8.60
N VAL A 102 -0.90 2.03 -9.59
CA VAL A 102 -0.86 3.49 -9.40
C VAL A 102 -2.25 3.97 -8.97
N GLN A 103 -2.42 4.18 -7.67
CA GLN A 103 -3.76 4.48 -7.12
C GLN A 103 -3.70 5.08 -5.71
N PRO A 104 -4.79 5.72 -5.27
CA PRO A 104 -5.00 6.05 -3.86
C PRO A 104 -5.00 4.78 -3.01
N THR A 105 -4.44 4.88 -1.81
CA THR A 105 -4.43 3.81 -0.81
C THR A 105 -5.03 4.34 0.48
N ALA A 106 -5.77 3.50 1.18
CA ALA A 106 -6.25 3.83 2.51
C ALA A 106 -6.17 2.59 3.39
N ASP A 107 -5.93 2.78 4.68
CA ASP A 107 -5.96 1.69 5.64
C ASP A 107 -6.50 2.14 7.01
N LEU A 108 -7.13 1.19 7.69
CA LEU A 108 -7.54 1.28 9.09
C LEU A 108 -6.72 0.30 9.89
N SER A 109 -6.20 0.73 11.04
CA SER A 109 -5.34 -0.11 11.87
C SER A 109 -5.73 -0.03 13.35
N ILE A 110 -5.52 -1.13 14.05
CA ILE A 110 -5.59 -1.22 15.50
C ILE A 110 -4.36 -1.95 16.00
N ARG A 111 -3.73 -1.45 17.05
CA ARG A 111 -2.58 -2.06 17.72
C ARG A 111 -2.82 -2.12 19.21
N TYR A 112 -2.29 -3.16 19.85
CA TYR A 112 -2.38 -3.37 21.29
C TYR A 112 -1.01 -3.69 21.89
N GLY A 113 -0.66 -3.02 22.97
CA GLY A 113 0.54 -3.32 23.73
C GLY A 113 0.36 -4.59 24.57
N ILE A 114 0.98 -5.69 24.14
CA ILE A 114 0.84 -6.99 24.79
C ILE A 114 1.68 -7.05 26.06
N MET A 115 2.91 -6.58 25.96
CA MET A 115 3.87 -6.55 27.07
C MET A 115 4.84 -5.37 26.86
N PRO A 116 5.67 -5.01 27.86
CA PRO A 116 6.75 -4.07 27.62
C PRO A 116 7.56 -4.52 26.40
N HIS A 117 7.94 -3.61 25.53
CA HIS A 117 8.70 -3.84 24.30
C HIS A 117 7.98 -4.60 23.16
N LEU A 118 6.74 -5.10 23.33
CA LEU A 118 6.07 -5.84 22.27
C LEU A 118 4.62 -5.39 22.11
N ASP A 119 4.27 -5.01 20.90
CA ASP A 119 2.89 -4.82 20.50
C ASP A 119 2.54 -5.68 19.26
N ALA A 120 1.25 -5.90 19.07
CA ALA A 120 0.72 -6.53 17.87
C ALA A 120 -0.44 -5.72 17.31
N GLY A 121 -0.67 -5.85 16.02
CA GLY A 121 -1.68 -5.09 15.32
C GLY A 121 -2.34 -5.85 14.20
N TYR A 122 -3.46 -5.29 13.81
CA TYR A 122 -4.18 -5.66 12.60
C TYR A 122 -4.48 -4.40 11.79
N LYS A 123 -4.27 -4.50 10.48
CA LYS A 123 -4.57 -3.41 9.55
C LYS A 123 -5.44 -3.96 8.41
N TYR A 124 -6.51 -3.25 8.11
CA TYR A 124 -7.33 -3.50 6.93
C TYR A 124 -7.05 -2.42 5.88
N ALA A 125 -6.38 -2.80 4.82
CA ALA A 125 -6.00 -1.93 3.70
C ALA A 125 -6.89 -2.24 2.49
N PHE A 126 -8.18 -1.92 2.60
CA PHE A 126 -9.23 -2.02 1.56
C PHE A 126 -9.04 -3.15 0.53
N GLY A 127 -9.14 -4.39 1.01
CA GLY A 127 -8.98 -5.61 0.21
C GLY A 127 -7.74 -6.43 0.56
N SER A 128 -6.90 -5.92 1.47
CA SER A 128 -5.77 -6.63 2.04
C SER A 128 -5.89 -6.69 3.56
N HIS A 129 -5.65 -7.87 4.13
CA HIS A 129 -5.56 -8.10 5.57
C HIS A 129 -4.09 -8.14 5.97
N VAL A 130 -3.71 -7.33 6.93
CA VAL A 130 -2.33 -7.24 7.43
C VAL A 130 -2.32 -7.55 8.91
N PHE A 131 -1.53 -8.54 9.29
CA PHE A 131 -1.22 -8.86 10.68
C PHE A 131 0.21 -8.41 10.94
N ASP A 132 0.45 -7.74 12.04
CA ASP A 132 1.76 -7.23 12.36
C ASP A 132 2.10 -7.37 13.85
N ALA A 133 3.39 -7.44 14.13
CA ALA A 133 3.97 -7.34 15.46
C ALA A 133 5.20 -6.43 15.39
N GLN A 134 5.49 -5.72 16.46
CA GLN A 134 6.66 -4.84 16.57
C GLN A 134 7.34 -5.07 17.91
N TYR A 135 8.64 -5.30 17.88
CA TYR A 135 9.48 -5.47 19.05
C TYR A 135 10.44 -4.28 19.18
N GLN A 136 10.34 -3.56 20.28
CA GLN A 136 11.20 -2.43 20.61
C GLN A 136 12.42 -2.96 21.39
N PHE A 137 13.61 -2.73 20.87
CA PHE A 137 14.84 -3.18 21.50
C PHE A 137 15.66 -2.01 22.10
N LEU A 138 15.24 -0.77 21.86
CA LEU A 138 15.89 0.43 22.41
C LEU A 138 14.84 1.45 22.83
N GLY A 139 15.10 2.11 23.95
CA GLY A 139 14.29 3.19 24.53
C GLY A 139 13.30 2.73 25.59
N PRO A 140 12.77 3.68 26.38
CA PRO A 140 11.81 3.42 27.44
C PRO A 140 10.44 2.97 26.88
N THR A 141 9.62 2.33 27.71
CA THR A 141 8.33 1.73 27.34
C THR A 141 7.13 2.30 28.09
N GLY A 142 7.32 3.38 28.81
CA GLY A 142 6.27 4.09 29.54
C GLY A 142 5.22 4.73 28.65
N SER A 143 4.34 5.49 29.26
CA SER A 143 3.32 6.28 28.57
C SER A 143 3.47 7.77 28.91
N PRO A 144 2.88 8.69 28.11
CA PRO A 144 2.91 10.12 28.45
C PRO A 144 2.32 10.47 29.82
N GLU A 145 1.38 9.68 30.33
CA GLU A 145 0.80 9.84 31.67
C GLU A 145 1.70 9.26 32.77
N ASN A 146 2.48 8.25 32.43
CA ASN A 146 3.38 7.58 33.35
C ASN A 146 4.72 7.33 32.64
N PRO A 147 5.53 8.37 32.46
CA PRO A 147 6.81 8.27 31.77
C PRO A 147 7.78 7.33 32.49
N ASP A 148 8.44 6.50 31.73
CA ASP A 148 9.47 5.60 32.23
C ASP A 148 10.76 6.38 32.56
N HIS A 149 11.61 5.80 33.40
CA HIS A 149 12.84 6.46 33.80
C HIS A 149 13.75 6.75 32.59
N GLY A 150 14.18 7.99 32.44
CA GLY A 150 15.01 8.42 31.31
C GLY A 150 14.25 8.84 30.04
N ALA A 151 12.93 8.82 30.06
CA ALA A 151 12.13 9.36 28.98
C ALA A 151 12.13 10.90 29.00
N VAL A 152 12.89 11.50 28.09
CA VAL A 152 13.00 12.96 27.91
C VAL A 152 12.78 13.31 26.42
N SER A 153 12.67 14.60 26.15
CA SER A 153 12.68 15.05 24.74
C SER A 153 14.01 14.69 24.08
N GLY A 154 13.94 14.16 22.84
CA GLY A 154 15.13 13.68 22.12
C GLY A 154 15.48 12.22 22.40
N THR A 155 14.74 11.52 23.25
CA THR A 155 14.94 10.08 23.49
C THR A 155 14.81 9.30 22.17
N THR A 156 15.79 8.41 21.92
CA THR A 156 15.80 7.55 20.75
C THR A 156 15.13 6.22 21.06
N TYR A 157 14.24 5.81 20.18
CA TYR A 157 13.60 4.50 20.19
C TYR A 157 14.00 3.72 18.94
N ALA A 158 14.16 2.41 19.09
CA ALA A 158 14.38 1.55 17.92
C ALA A 158 13.62 0.24 18.07
N SER A 159 13.07 -0.21 16.98
CA SER A 159 12.27 -1.44 16.91
C SER A 159 12.40 -2.14 15.57
N ILE A 160 12.09 -3.42 15.59
CA ILE A 160 11.92 -4.24 14.39
C ILE A 160 10.47 -4.72 14.31
N GLY A 161 9.89 -4.62 13.14
CA GLY A 161 8.53 -5.10 12.87
C GLY A 161 8.51 -6.36 12.02
N LEU A 162 7.41 -7.07 12.08
CA LEU A 162 7.07 -8.16 11.18
C LEU A 162 5.62 -7.96 10.74
N GLN A 163 5.38 -7.78 9.44
CA GLN A 163 4.05 -7.59 8.89
C GLN A 163 3.79 -8.64 7.81
N PHE A 164 2.68 -9.33 7.94
CA PHE A 164 2.21 -10.30 6.93
C PHE A 164 0.91 -9.80 6.32
N ALA A 165 0.91 -9.59 5.02
CA ALA A 165 -0.25 -9.14 4.26
C ALA A 165 -0.71 -10.23 3.29
N THR A 166 -2.02 -10.43 3.21
CA THR A 166 -2.65 -11.32 2.22
C THR A 166 -3.71 -10.56 1.44
N GLN A 167 -3.71 -10.73 0.13
CA GLN A 167 -4.63 -10.04 -0.76
C GLN A 167 -4.98 -10.87 -2.00
N ARG A 168 -6.19 -10.66 -2.52
CA ARG A 168 -6.61 -11.15 -3.83
C ARG A 168 -6.55 -9.98 -4.80
N ALA A 169 -5.68 -10.06 -5.78
CA ALA A 169 -5.54 -9.03 -6.78
C ALA A 169 -6.72 -9.10 -7.77
N LYS A 170 -7.41 -7.97 -7.93
CA LYS A 170 -8.44 -7.77 -8.95
C LYS A 170 -8.03 -6.59 -9.81
N LEU A 171 -8.24 -6.68 -11.12
CA LEU A 171 -8.14 -5.50 -11.97
C LEU A 171 -9.22 -4.50 -11.56
N PRO A 172 -8.90 -3.21 -11.48
CA PRO A 172 -9.91 -2.21 -11.18
C PRO A 172 -10.97 -2.17 -12.27
N SER A 173 -12.18 -1.78 -11.89
CA SER A 173 -13.33 -1.63 -12.78
C SER A 173 -13.27 -0.34 -13.62
N LEU A 174 -12.08 0.05 -14.07
CA LEU A 174 -11.94 1.12 -15.04
C LEU A 174 -12.45 0.61 -16.40
N PRO A 175 -13.21 1.42 -17.18
CA PRO A 175 -13.84 0.97 -18.42
C PRO A 175 -12.89 0.22 -19.36
N PHE A 176 -11.68 0.73 -19.53
CA PHE A 176 -10.62 0.13 -20.35
C PHE A 176 -10.06 -1.19 -19.77
N LEU A 177 -9.89 -1.30 -18.44
CA LEU A 177 -9.34 -2.50 -17.79
C LEU A 177 -10.42 -3.58 -17.54
N SER A 178 -11.69 -3.21 -17.43
CA SER A 178 -12.80 -4.17 -17.37
C SER A 178 -12.95 -4.96 -18.66
N ASP A 179 -12.79 -4.29 -19.80
CA ASP A 179 -12.85 -4.94 -21.11
C ASP A 179 -11.68 -5.91 -21.32
N ILE A 180 -10.46 -5.52 -20.87
CA ILE A 180 -9.30 -6.42 -20.87
C ILE A 180 -9.54 -7.62 -19.96
N ASN A 181 -10.10 -7.43 -18.78
CA ASN A 181 -10.37 -8.53 -17.86
C ASN A 181 -11.43 -9.49 -18.39
N SER A 182 -12.46 -8.99 -19.10
CA SER A 182 -13.47 -9.83 -19.76
C SER A 182 -12.86 -10.74 -20.83
N VAL A 183 -11.82 -10.28 -21.51
CA VAL A 183 -11.08 -11.00 -22.55
C VAL A 183 -10.04 -11.95 -21.95
N LEU A 184 -9.24 -11.48 -20.99
CA LEU A 184 -8.10 -12.24 -20.46
C LEU A 184 -8.46 -13.12 -19.26
N ASN A 185 -9.57 -12.86 -18.54
CA ASN A 185 -9.99 -13.53 -17.32
C ASN A 185 -8.82 -13.75 -16.36
N PHE A 186 -8.17 -12.64 -16.03
CA PHE A 186 -6.97 -12.63 -15.20
C PHE A 186 -7.30 -12.90 -13.73
N ARG A 187 -6.48 -13.72 -13.09
CA ARG A 187 -6.55 -14.00 -11.64
C ARG A 187 -5.18 -13.90 -11.04
N ALA A 188 -5.08 -13.25 -9.88
CA ALA A 188 -3.85 -13.24 -9.10
C ALA A 188 -4.14 -13.19 -7.60
N THR A 189 -3.23 -13.78 -6.84
CA THR A 189 -3.16 -13.67 -5.38
C THR A 189 -1.76 -13.25 -4.99
N ARG A 190 -1.65 -12.48 -3.92
CA ARG A 190 -0.37 -11.99 -3.43
C ARG A 190 -0.32 -12.07 -1.91
N ASN A 191 0.81 -12.54 -1.41
CA ASN A 191 1.17 -12.48 0.01
C ASN A 191 2.48 -11.71 0.13
N ASP A 192 2.56 -10.84 1.11
CA ASP A 192 3.73 -10.01 1.37
C ASP A 192 4.17 -10.17 2.81
N LEU A 193 5.46 -10.36 3.01
CA LEU A 193 6.12 -10.26 4.30
C LEU A 193 6.98 -9.00 4.30
N LEU A 194 6.76 -8.08 5.24
CA LEU A 194 7.55 -6.87 5.42
C LEU A 194 8.25 -6.90 6.78
N ILE A 195 9.51 -6.53 6.78
CA ILE A 195 10.35 -6.44 7.98
C ILE A 195 10.92 -5.02 8.06
N PRO A 196 10.19 -4.06 8.69
CA PRO A 196 10.70 -2.73 8.92
C PRO A 196 11.64 -2.68 10.14
N LEU A 197 12.79 -2.03 9.97
CA LEU A 197 13.64 -1.55 11.04
C LEU A 197 13.37 -0.06 11.21
N ILE A 198 12.90 0.34 12.40
CA ILE A 198 12.39 1.68 12.65
C ILE A 198 13.22 2.33 13.74
N ILE A 199 13.72 3.52 13.47
CA ILE A 199 14.38 4.38 14.46
C ILE A 199 13.55 5.65 14.57
N SER A 200 13.30 6.12 15.79
CA SER A 200 12.62 7.38 16.02
C SER A 200 13.28 8.19 17.12
N GLN A 201 13.11 9.50 17.05
CA GLN A 201 13.52 10.46 18.06
C GLN A 201 12.31 11.24 18.52
N SER A 202 12.06 11.22 19.84
CA SER A 202 10.85 11.79 20.43
C SER A 202 10.88 13.31 20.54
N PHE A 203 9.70 13.89 20.42
CA PHE A 203 9.40 15.24 20.83
C PHE A 203 8.62 15.17 22.16
N GLY A 204 9.24 15.56 23.26
CA GLY A 204 8.71 15.34 24.59
C GLY A 204 8.91 13.90 25.12
N PRO A 205 8.69 13.71 26.44
CA PRO A 205 8.74 12.37 27.04
C PRO A 205 7.76 11.40 26.38
N GLU A 206 8.20 10.17 26.17
CA GLU A 206 7.35 9.09 25.66
C GLU A 206 6.57 9.43 24.36
N GLU A 207 7.17 10.27 23.49
CA GLU A 207 6.53 10.80 22.28
C GLU A 207 5.23 11.59 22.55
N GLU A 208 5.13 12.28 23.71
CA GLU A 208 3.94 13.04 24.10
C GLU A 208 3.48 14.05 23.05
N ILE A 209 4.43 14.75 22.42
CA ILE A 209 4.19 15.71 21.34
C ILE A 209 4.31 15.04 19.97
N GLY A 210 5.08 13.96 19.91
CA GLY A 210 5.33 13.21 18.69
C GLY A 210 6.76 12.74 18.55
N ALA A 211 7.14 12.41 17.30
CA ALA A 211 8.48 11.94 16.98
C ALA A 211 8.77 12.12 15.47
N ILE A 212 10.04 12.25 15.13
CA ILE A 212 10.50 11.97 13.77
C ILE A 212 10.96 10.51 13.71
N SER A 213 10.57 9.80 12.65
CA SER A 213 10.93 8.39 12.48
C SER A 213 11.46 8.15 11.07
N TYR A 214 12.41 7.26 10.95
CA TYR A 214 12.97 6.82 9.69
C TYR A 214 13.44 5.37 9.81
N GLY A 215 13.64 4.72 8.67
CA GLY A 215 14.11 3.36 8.70
C GLY A 215 14.20 2.70 7.34
N LEU A 216 14.56 1.42 7.38
CA LEU A 216 14.68 0.56 6.22
C LEU A 216 13.63 -0.54 6.29
N VAL A 217 13.20 -1.01 5.13
CA VAL A 217 12.21 -2.09 5.02
C VAL A 217 12.72 -3.12 4.03
N TYR A 218 12.79 -4.37 4.47
CA TYR A 218 12.87 -5.50 3.57
C TYR A 218 11.47 -6.04 3.35
N ALA A 219 11.12 -6.36 2.11
CA ALA A 219 9.87 -7.02 1.81
C ALA A 219 10.11 -8.22 0.87
N HIS A 220 9.37 -9.30 1.11
CA HIS A 220 9.34 -10.48 0.26
C HIS A 220 7.90 -10.76 -0.15
N SER A 221 7.68 -10.95 -1.46
CA SER A 221 6.35 -11.14 -2.04
C SER A 221 6.25 -12.48 -2.74
N TRP A 222 5.16 -13.20 -2.48
CA TRP A 222 4.76 -14.41 -3.21
C TRP A 222 3.54 -14.07 -4.05
N VAL A 223 3.62 -14.26 -5.35
CA VAL A 223 2.57 -13.95 -6.30
C VAL A 223 2.20 -15.20 -7.08
N SER A 224 0.91 -15.51 -7.15
CA SER A 224 0.37 -16.52 -8.04
C SER A 224 -0.57 -15.86 -9.04
N TYR A 225 -0.38 -16.08 -10.31
CA TYR A 225 -1.15 -15.45 -11.39
C TYR A 225 -1.45 -16.41 -12.53
N GLY A 226 -2.51 -16.13 -13.28
CA GLY A 226 -2.88 -16.91 -14.45
C GLY A 226 -3.82 -16.14 -15.38
N PHE A 227 -3.86 -16.57 -16.63
CA PHE A 227 -4.74 -16.04 -17.66
C PHE A 227 -5.61 -17.17 -18.22
N ALA A 228 -6.91 -16.98 -18.24
CA ALA A 228 -7.86 -17.92 -18.84
C ALA A 228 -8.68 -17.20 -19.93
N PRO A 229 -8.08 -16.87 -21.11
CA PRO A 229 -8.73 -16.04 -22.11
C PRO A 229 -9.99 -16.70 -22.66
N ASN A 230 -11.06 -15.91 -22.75
CA ASN A 230 -12.29 -16.30 -23.37
C ASN A 230 -12.29 -15.81 -24.84
N ASN A 231 -12.49 -16.74 -25.79
CA ASN A 231 -12.66 -16.42 -27.21
C ASN A 231 -11.55 -15.54 -27.82
N VAL A 232 -10.30 -15.79 -27.47
CA VAL A 232 -9.14 -15.15 -28.07
C VAL A 232 -8.48 -16.12 -29.04
N TYR A 233 -8.30 -15.71 -30.31
CA TYR A 233 -7.80 -16.54 -31.40
C TYR A 233 -6.55 -15.89 -32.01
N LEU A 234 -5.58 -16.72 -32.39
CA LEU A 234 -4.45 -16.37 -33.25
C LEU A 234 -4.50 -17.26 -34.49
N ASN A 235 -4.60 -16.66 -35.66
CA ASN A 235 -4.68 -17.40 -36.94
C ASN A 235 -5.73 -18.53 -36.90
N THR A 236 -6.94 -18.24 -36.45
CA THR A 236 -8.06 -19.19 -36.26
C THR A 236 -7.89 -20.23 -35.15
N GLN A 237 -6.73 -20.33 -34.50
CA GLN A 237 -6.53 -21.22 -33.38
C GLN A 237 -6.82 -20.50 -32.07
N LYS A 238 -7.63 -21.13 -31.21
CA LYS A 238 -7.91 -20.59 -29.86
C LYS A 238 -6.64 -20.63 -29.04
N ILE A 239 -6.33 -19.48 -28.40
CA ILE A 239 -5.17 -19.41 -27.51
C ILE A 239 -5.46 -20.17 -26.21
N PRO A 240 -4.57 -21.10 -25.82
CA PRO A 240 -4.74 -21.85 -24.59
C PRO A 240 -4.59 -20.95 -23.37
N ALA A 241 -5.26 -21.31 -22.27
CA ALA A 241 -5.07 -20.67 -20.99
C ALA A 241 -3.62 -20.82 -20.52
N LEU A 242 -3.07 -19.76 -19.90
CA LEU A 242 -1.84 -19.87 -19.14
C LEU A 242 -2.20 -20.44 -17.77
N PRO A 243 -1.71 -21.62 -17.40
CA PRO A 243 -1.94 -22.21 -16.10
C PRO A 243 -1.37 -21.28 -15.00
N THR A 244 -1.86 -21.45 -13.79
CA THR A 244 -1.39 -20.66 -12.65
C THR A 244 0.12 -20.79 -12.51
N GLN A 245 0.80 -19.66 -12.55
CA GLN A 245 2.23 -19.51 -12.34
C GLN A 245 2.46 -18.92 -10.96
N SER A 246 3.51 -19.39 -10.27
CA SER A 246 3.95 -18.80 -9.00
C SER A 246 5.31 -18.13 -9.18
N ARG A 247 5.44 -16.93 -8.62
CA ARG A 247 6.68 -16.13 -8.60
C ARG A 247 6.88 -15.53 -7.22
N ASN A 248 8.13 -15.32 -6.87
CA ASN A 248 8.51 -14.58 -5.69
C ASN A 248 9.56 -13.54 -6.05
N PHE A 249 9.58 -12.46 -5.30
CA PHE A 249 10.58 -11.41 -5.43
C PHE A 249 10.78 -10.69 -4.10
N SER A 250 11.95 -10.07 -3.96
CA SER A 250 12.28 -9.23 -2.83
C SER A 250 12.35 -7.77 -3.24
N SER A 251 12.02 -6.90 -2.31
CA SER A 251 12.15 -5.46 -2.45
C SER A 251 12.76 -4.84 -1.21
N PHE A 252 13.46 -3.74 -1.42
CA PHE A 252 14.07 -2.96 -0.36
C PHE A 252 13.52 -1.55 -0.41
N GLY A 253 13.25 -0.99 0.75
CA GLY A 253 12.70 0.35 0.85
C GLY A 253 13.28 1.11 2.02
N GLY A 254 12.99 2.39 2.02
CA GLY A 254 13.21 3.29 3.14
C GLY A 254 11.99 4.16 3.35
N PHE A 255 11.85 4.71 4.53
CA PHE A 255 10.76 5.62 4.86
C PHE A 255 11.22 6.69 5.82
N VAL A 256 10.46 7.78 5.83
CA VAL A 256 10.50 8.82 6.85
C VAL A 256 9.05 9.22 7.19
N ASN A 257 8.78 9.43 8.46
CA ASN A 257 7.52 9.99 8.92
C ASN A 257 7.73 10.96 10.07
N LEU A 258 6.76 11.84 10.25
CA LEU A 258 6.75 12.86 11.30
C LEU A 258 5.42 12.76 12.05
N LYS A 259 5.45 12.22 13.27
CA LYS A 259 4.29 12.16 14.16
C LYS A 259 4.18 13.48 14.90
N LEU A 260 3.06 14.16 14.76
CA LEU A 260 2.79 15.46 15.41
C LEU A 260 1.43 15.45 16.06
N GLY A 261 1.36 15.88 17.33
CA GLY A 261 0.10 15.93 18.07
C GLY A 261 0.33 16.16 19.56
N TYR A 262 -0.60 15.67 20.37
CA TYR A 262 -0.46 15.73 21.80
C TYR A 262 -1.17 14.56 22.49
N ARG A 263 -0.45 13.74 23.23
CA ARG A 263 -0.89 12.62 24.08
C ARG A 263 -1.80 11.59 23.42
N TYR A 264 -2.93 12.02 22.89
CA TYR A 264 -4.00 11.12 22.44
C TYR A 264 -4.20 11.12 20.94
N PHE A 265 -3.99 12.27 20.28
CA PHE A 265 -4.24 12.41 18.84
C PHE A 265 -3.02 12.93 18.12
N TYR A 266 -2.70 12.27 17.00
CA TYR A 266 -1.55 12.61 16.17
C TYR A 266 -1.89 12.59 14.69
N VAL A 267 -1.22 13.47 13.96
CA VAL A 267 -1.19 13.50 12.49
C VAL A 267 0.21 13.07 12.06
N ILE A 268 0.28 12.21 11.05
CA ILE A 268 1.54 11.56 10.66
C ILE A 268 1.72 11.65 9.14
N PRO A 269 2.26 12.78 8.60
CA PRO A 269 2.77 12.80 7.25
C PRO A 269 3.94 11.80 7.12
N ALA A 270 3.94 11.04 6.03
CA ALA A 270 4.95 10.02 5.79
C ALA A 270 5.24 9.87 4.29
N VAL A 271 6.44 9.41 4.01
CA VAL A 271 6.89 9.03 2.67
C VAL A 271 7.63 7.71 2.77
N SER A 272 7.26 6.76 1.93
CA SER A 272 7.98 5.50 1.77
C SER A 272 8.42 5.34 0.31
N VAL A 273 9.63 4.80 0.10
CA VAL A 273 10.19 4.55 -1.22
C VAL A 273 10.70 3.13 -1.27
N PHE A 274 10.33 2.37 -2.30
CA PHE A 274 10.76 0.98 -2.50
C PHE A 274 11.37 0.80 -3.87
N TYR A 275 12.48 0.10 -3.94
CA TYR A 275 13.01 -0.46 -5.18
C TYR A 275 12.57 -1.92 -5.27
N GLN A 276 12.04 -2.31 -6.43
CA GLN A 276 11.48 -3.63 -6.67
C GLN A 276 11.96 -4.18 -7.99
N ASN A 277 12.48 -5.40 -7.93
CA ASN A 277 12.71 -6.22 -9.11
C ASN A 277 11.71 -7.39 -9.06
N TYR A 278 10.66 -7.28 -9.81
CA TYR A 278 9.59 -8.28 -9.85
C TYR A 278 9.99 -9.54 -10.64
N GLY A 279 11.08 -9.49 -11.42
CA GLY A 279 11.54 -10.58 -12.26
C GLY A 279 10.76 -10.72 -13.57
N ASP A 280 10.81 -11.93 -14.15
CA ASP A 280 10.23 -12.24 -15.45
C ASP A 280 8.88 -12.96 -15.30
N TYR A 281 7.90 -12.50 -16.07
CA TYR A 281 6.54 -13.03 -16.09
C TYR A 281 6.22 -13.61 -17.46
N ALA A 282 5.74 -14.86 -17.49
CA ALA A 282 5.22 -15.47 -18.70
C ALA A 282 3.90 -14.79 -19.10
N LEU A 283 3.76 -14.55 -20.38
CA LEU A 283 2.56 -14.04 -21.02
C LEU A 283 1.92 -15.16 -21.87
N LEU A 284 0.73 -14.90 -22.39
CA LEU A 284 0.10 -15.78 -23.38
C LEU A 284 1.01 -15.89 -24.61
N ASN A 285 0.88 -16.98 -25.32
CA ASN A 285 1.62 -17.24 -26.56
C ASN A 285 3.15 -17.35 -26.41
N GLY A 286 3.64 -17.81 -25.26
CA GLY A 286 5.06 -18.05 -25.01
C GLY A 286 5.92 -16.79 -24.86
N ALA A 287 5.32 -15.61 -24.88
CA ALA A 287 6.04 -14.35 -24.61
C ALA A 287 6.36 -14.20 -23.12
N SER A 288 7.28 -13.30 -22.80
CA SER A 288 7.60 -12.91 -21.42
C SER A 288 7.80 -11.40 -21.31
N THR A 289 7.69 -10.89 -20.07
CA THR A 289 7.98 -9.50 -19.76
C THR A 289 8.75 -9.42 -18.45
N SER A 290 9.82 -8.62 -18.42
CA SER A 290 10.56 -8.28 -17.22
C SER A 290 9.99 -7.00 -16.62
N LEU A 291 9.88 -6.97 -15.29
CA LEU A 291 9.33 -5.84 -14.55
C LEU A 291 10.28 -5.46 -13.42
N SER A 292 10.63 -4.19 -13.36
CA SER A 292 11.37 -3.59 -12.26
C SER A 292 10.97 -2.13 -12.14
N GLY A 293 11.09 -1.55 -10.96
CA GLY A 293 10.73 -0.16 -10.80
C GLY A 293 10.92 0.35 -9.38
N VAL A 294 10.65 1.64 -9.23
CA VAL A 294 10.61 2.33 -7.95
C VAL A 294 9.15 2.64 -7.64
N THR A 295 8.79 2.43 -6.38
CA THR A 295 7.48 2.82 -5.86
C THR A 295 7.67 3.89 -4.82
N PHE A 296 6.94 4.99 -4.98
CA PHE A 296 6.91 6.12 -4.07
C PHE A 296 5.52 6.23 -3.45
N VAL A 297 5.44 6.28 -2.12
CA VAL A 297 4.17 6.27 -1.38
C VAL A 297 4.14 7.42 -0.38
N PRO A 298 3.73 8.63 -0.82
CA PRO A 298 3.36 9.70 0.10
C PRO A 298 2.07 9.34 0.82
N SER A 299 1.98 9.62 2.11
CA SER A 299 0.80 9.33 2.89
C SER A 299 0.61 10.29 4.07
N LEU A 300 -0.63 10.35 4.57
CA LEU A 300 -1.02 11.12 5.74
C LEU A 300 -1.80 10.20 6.67
N GLY A 301 -1.21 9.92 7.83
CA GLY A 301 -1.79 9.12 8.89
C GLY A 301 -2.47 9.98 9.96
N PHE A 302 -3.48 9.40 10.58
CA PHE A 302 -4.11 9.90 11.80
C PHE A 302 -4.08 8.78 12.84
N GLN A 303 -3.68 9.09 14.05
CA GLN A 303 -3.57 8.11 15.13
C GLN A 303 -4.26 8.61 16.38
N LEU A 304 -5.11 7.76 16.96
CA LEU A 304 -5.70 7.93 18.28
C LEU A 304 -5.05 6.93 19.24
N ARG A 305 -4.51 7.40 20.35
CA ARG A 305 -4.04 6.57 21.45
C ARG A 305 -5.12 6.48 22.52
N ILE A 306 -5.41 5.28 22.96
CA ILE A 306 -6.38 4.97 24.02
C ILE A 306 -5.58 4.41 25.20
N PRO A 307 -5.35 5.22 26.25
CA PRO A 307 -4.58 4.80 27.40
C PRO A 307 -5.32 3.75 28.23
N ASN A 308 -4.56 3.02 29.05
CA ASN A 308 -5.14 2.14 30.05
C ASN A 308 -5.53 2.94 31.28
N PHE A 309 -6.83 3.15 31.52
CA PHE A 309 -7.36 3.90 32.66
C PHE A 309 -7.45 3.06 33.96
N THR A 310 -7.02 1.80 33.93
CA THR A 310 -7.13 0.88 35.09
C THR A 310 -5.86 0.79 35.93
N LYS A 311 -4.90 1.68 35.70
CA LYS A 311 -3.67 1.78 36.52
C LYS A 311 -3.68 3.02 37.41
#